data_78187474036846be72ed4ceac0ff3e02
#
_entry.id   78187474036846be72ed4ceac0ff3e02
#
_cell.length_a   1.000
_cell.length_b   1.000
_cell.length_c   1.000
_cell.angle_alpha   90.00
_cell.angle_beta   90.00
_cell.angle_gamma   90.00
#
_symmetry.space_group_name_H-M   'P 1'
#
loop_
_entity.id
_entity.type
_entity.pdbx_description
1 polymer ?
#
loop_
_entity_poly.entity_id
_entity_poly.type
_entity_poly.pdbx_seq_one_letter_code
_entity_poly.pdbx_strand_id
1 'polypeptide(L)'
;DMTTSSPILAGEIEKEAMIKGLYALDAPVSGGDIGAREARLSIMVGGEKEAVAQAMPIFKVMGKQISHMGKAGMGQYTKMSNQIAIASNMMGVCEALWYAERSGLDVKSVLEAISAGAAGSASLANLGPRILRKDYAPGFYIKHFIKDMKIALDSAEEMKIDLPGLKLSLKLYEELAEKGHENEGTQGLIQWYYEQV
;
A
#
# COMPACT_ATOMS: atom_id res chain seq x y z
N ASP A 1 -4.40 -8.15 15.29
CA ASP A 1 -3.20 -7.68 14.60
C ASP A 1 -3.58 -6.60 13.58
N MET A 2 -2.87 -5.47 13.60
CA MET A 2 -3.12 -4.36 12.65
C MET A 2 -1.95 -4.14 11.68
N THR A 3 -0.97 -5.04 11.70
CA THR A 3 0.15 -4.99 10.76
C THR A 3 -0.23 -5.56 9.40
N THR A 4 0.56 -5.27 8.37
CA THR A 4 0.45 -5.96 7.08
C THR A 4 1.29 -7.23 7.14
N SER A 5 0.63 -8.39 7.06
CA SER A 5 1.25 -9.72 7.12
C SER A 5 0.57 -10.72 6.18
N SER A 6 1.00 -11.99 6.23
CA SER A 6 0.44 -13.06 5.39
C SER A 6 -1.02 -13.34 5.75
N PRO A 7 -1.93 -13.42 4.74
CA PRO A 7 -3.31 -13.86 4.96
C PRO A 7 -3.43 -15.25 5.56
N ILE A 8 -2.51 -16.15 5.20
CA ILE A 8 -2.47 -17.53 5.71
C ILE A 8 -2.11 -17.53 7.18
N LEU A 9 -1.04 -16.81 7.55
CA LEU A 9 -0.62 -16.67 8.94
C LEU A 9 -1.75 -16.09 9.81
N ALA A 10 -2.53 -15.14 9.31
CA ALA A 10 -3.69 -14.62 10.02
C ALA A 10 -4.72 -15.71 10.32
N GLY A 11 -5.00 -16.59 9.35
CA GLY A 11 -5.88 -17.74 9.55
C GLY A 11 -5.33 -18.79 10.52
N GLU A 12 -4.01 -19.02 10.53
CA GLU A 12 -3.35 -19.90 11.49
C GLU A 12 -3.44 -19.35 12.91
N ILE A 13 -3.19 -18.07 13.09
CA ILE A 13 -3.30 -17.39 14.40
C ILE A 13 -4.73 -17.48 14.93
N GLU A 14 -5.75 -17.29 14.08
CA GLU A 14 -7.15 -17.45 14.50
C GLU A 14 -7.42 -18.87 14.99
N LYS A 15 -7.00 -19.89 14.24
CA LYS A 15 -7.19 -21.30 14.64
C LYS A 15 -6.57 -21.60 16.01
N GLU A 16 -5.34 -21.17 16.24
CA GLU A 16 -4.65 -21.33 17.51
C GLU A 16 -5.33 -20.56 18.66
N ALA A 17 -5.85 -19.37 18.37
CA ALA A 17 -6.62 -18.58 19.34
C ALA A 17 -7.91 -19.30 19.74
N MET A 18 -8.65 -19.83 18.76
CA MET A 18 -9.92 -20.56 19.00
C MET A 18 -9.73 -21.79 19.88
N ILE A 19 -8.64 -22.54 19.73
CA ILE A 19 -8.30 -23.69 20.59
C ILE A 19 -8.19 -23.26 22.07
N LYS A 20 -7.79 -22.01 22.30
CA LYS A 20 -7.65 -21.44 23.66
C LYS A 20 -8.89 -20.66 24.11
N GLY A 21 -9.97 -20.71 23.38
CA GLY A 21 -11.20 -19.94 23.66
C GLY A 21 -11.03 -18.43 23.49
N LEU A 22 -10.10 -18.01 22.63
CA LEU A 22 -9.80 -16.60 22.34
C LEU A 22 -10.21 -16.27 20.91
N TYR A 23 -10.39 -14.98 20.62
CA TYR A 23 -10.54 -14.45 19.26
C TYR A 23 -9.25 -13.82 18.76
N ALA A 24 -9.01 -13.92 17.45
CA ALA A 24 -7.99 -13.17 16.76
C ALA A 24 -8.61 -12.45 15.54
N LEU A 25 -8.17 -11.24 15.27
CA LEU A 25 -8.59 -10.45 14.11
C LEU A 25 -7.35 -9.98 13.36
N ASP A 26 -7.39 -10.03 12.04
CA ASP A 26 -6.48 -9.31 11.17
C ASP A 26 -7.15 -8.01 10.72
N ALA A 27 -6.53 -6.89 11.03
CA ALA A 27 -7.12 -5.57 10.81
C ALA A 27 -6.09 -4.60 10.20
N PRO A 28 -5.45 -4.95 9.06
CA PRO A 28 -4.52 -4.06 8.39
C PRO A 28 -5.19 -2.76 7.97
N VAL A 29 -4.37 -1.71 7.81
CA VAL A 29 -4.84 -0.35 7.63
C VAL A 29 -4.31 0.30 6.35
N SER A 30 -5.02 1.31 5.88
CA SER A 30 -4.60 2.25 4.84
C SER A 30 -4.85 3.68 5.30
N GLY A 31 -3.96 4.63 4.92
CA GLY A 31 -4.06 6.05 5.30
C GLY A 31 -2.73 6.64 5.78
N GLY A 32 -1.69 5.78 5.93
CA GLY A 32 -0.35 6.20 6.34
C GLY A 32 -0.29 6.80 7.76
N ASP A 33 0.81 7.44 8.05
CA ASP A 33 1.06 8.09 9.34
C ASP A 33 0.11 9.27 9.62
N ILE A 34 -0.25 10.02 8.59
CA ILE A 34 -1.21 11.14 8.69
C ILE A 34 -2.60 10.59 9.05
N GLY A 35 -3.05 9.55 8.35
CA GLY A 35 -4.33 8.90 8.65
C GLY A 35 -4.40 8.35 10.08
N ALA A 36 -3.29 7.82 10.59
CA ALA A 36 -3.19 7.33 11.96
C ALA A 36 -3.27 8.48 12.97
N ARG A 37 -2.51 9.55 12.78
CA ARG A 37 -2.51 10.75 13.67
C ARG A 37 -3.87 11.44 13.74
N GLU A 38 -4.60 11.45 12.63
CA GLU A 38 -5.88 12.14 12.53
C GLU A 38 -7.09 11.22 12.74
N ALA A 39 -6.85 9.96 13.16
CA ALA A 39 -7.89 8.95 13.33
C ALA A 39 -8.78 8.76 12.08
N ARG A 40 -8.17 8.78 10.90
CA ARG A 40 -8.83 8.68 9.58
C ARG A 40 -8.45 7.42 8.81
N LEU A 41 -7.94 6.40 9.50
CA LEU A 41 -7.57 5.15 8.84
C LEU A 41 -8.77 4.47 8.17
N SER A 42 -8.50 3.80 7.06
CA SER A 42 -9.33 2.74 6.53
C SER A 42 -8.84 1.42 7.12
N ILE A 43 -9.70 0.71 7.84
CA ILE A 43 -9.38 -0.53 8.56
C ILE A 43 -10.12 -1.68 7.91
N MET A 44 -9.38 -2.69 7.45
CA MET A 44 -9.89 -3.86 6.72
C MET A 44 -9.86 -5.06 7.66
N VAL A 45 -11.02 -5.45 8.21
CA VAL A 45 -11.06 -6.42 9.31
C VAL A 45 -11.46 -7.81 8.81
N GLY A 46 -10.62 -8.81 9.07
CA GLY A 46 -10.93 -10.24 8.94
C GLY A 46 -11.10 -10.90 10.31
N GLY A 47 -12.01 -11.87 10.40
CA GLY A 47 -12.29 -12.66 11.59
C GLY A 47 -13.77 -12.76 11.94
N GLU A 48 -14.08 -13.41 13.05
CA GLU A 48 -15.45 -13.67 13.48
C GLU A 48 -16.25 -12.38 13.78
N LYS A 49 -17.52 -12.34 13.36
CA LYS A 49 -18.39 -11.14 13.48
C LYS A 49 -18.52 -10.67 14.93
N GLU A 50 -18.63 -11.58 15.87
CA GLU A 50 -18.74 -11.29 17.29
C GLU A 50 -17.48 -10.59 17.81
N ALA A 51 -16.32 -11.07 17.41
CA ALA A 51 -15.04 -10.46 17.77
C ALA A 51 -14.87 -9.07 17.14
N VAL A 52 -15.28 -8.92 15.89
CA VAL A 52 -15.29 -7.61 15.21
C VAL A 52 -16.19 -6.62 15.94
N ALA A 53 -17.40 -7.06 16.36
CA ALA A 53 -18.33 -6.22 17.13
C ALA A 53 -17.73 -5.78 18.47
N GLN A 54 -17.02 -6.64 19.17
CA GLN A 54 -16.33 -6.32 20.42
C GLN A 54 -15.17 -5.34 20.21
N ALA A 55 -14.42 -5.46 19.10
CA ALA A 55 -13.31 -4.58 18.76
C ALA A 55 -13.75 -3.24 18.15
N MET A 56 -14.99 -3.12 17.69
CA MET A 56 -15.50 -1.95 16.98
C MET A 56 -15.31 -0.63 17.72
N PRO A 57 -15.50 -0.51 19.05
CA PRO A 57 -15.24 0.73 19.76
C PRO A 57 -13.77 1.20 19.64
N ILE A 58 -12.82 0.24 19.60
CA ILE A 58 -11.39 0.52 19.44
C ILE A 58 -11.13 1.01 18.00
N PHE A 59 -11.68 0.31 16.99
CA PHE A 59 -11.49 0.70 15.60
C PHE A 59 -12.04 2.11 15.30
N LYS A 60 -13.19 2.48 15.89
CA LYS A 60 -13.83 3.78 15.69
C LYS A 60 -13.01 4.98 16.18
N VAL A 61 -12.11 4.80 17.15
CA VAL A 61 -11.21 5.86 17.61
C VAL A 61 -9.94 5.98 16.79
N MET A 62 -9.68 5.04 15.87
CA MET A 62 -8.48 5.03 15.02
C MET A 62 -8.79 5.31 13.54
N GLY A 63 -10.02 5.03 13.09
CA GLY A 63 -10.35 5.11 11.67
C GLY A 63 -11.77 5.59 11.39
N LYS A 64 -11.97 6.10 10.20
CA LYS A 64 -13.29 6.55 9.71
C LYS A 64 -13.99 5.48 8.88
N GLN A 65 -13.25 4.65 8.17
CA GLN A 65 -13.78 3.57 7.35
C GLN A 65 -13.35 2.23 7.96
N ILE A 66 -14.30 1.49 8.50
CA ILE A 66 -14.05 0.17 9.08
C ILE A 66 -14.89 -0.83 8.29
N SER A 67 -14.24 -1.78 7.63
CA SER A 67 -14.90 -2.74 6.76
C SER A 67 -14.60 -4.16 7.23
N HIS A 68 -15.64 -4.92 7.59
CA HIS A 68 -15.52 -6.35 7.86
C HIS A 68 -15.49 -7.10 6.53
N MET A 69 -14.36 -7.74 6.23
CA MET A 69 -14.08 -8.34 4.93
C MET A 69 -14.40 -9.85 4.88
N GLY A 70 -14.77 -10.43 6.01
CA GLY A 70 -15.09 -11.86 6.13
C GLY A 70 -14.26 -12.55 7.21
N LYS A 71 -14.02 -13.87 7.05
CA LYS A 71 -13.24 -14.68 8.00
C LYS A 71 -11.79 -14.19 8.12
N ALA A 72 -11.05 -14.74 9.09
CA ALA A 72 -9.64 -14.42 9.28
C ALA A 72 -8.82 -14.58 8.00
N GLY A 73 -7.88 -13.66 7.79
CA GLY A 73 -7.09 -13.51 6.58
C GLY A 73 -7.72 -12.63 5.49
N MET A 74 -9.06 -12.40 5.52
CA MET A 74 -9.72 -11.59 4.49
C MET A 74 -9.37 -10.10 4.59
N GLY A 75 -9.05 -9.60 5.78
CA GLY A 75 -8.48 -8.27 5.96
C GLY A 75 -7.13 -8.14 5.25
N GLN A 76 -6.25 -9.13 5.43
CA GLN A 76 -4.93 -9.17 4.77
C GLN A 76 -5.04 -9.32 3.25
N TYR A 77 -5.93 -10.18 2.72
CA TYR A 77 -6.17 -10.26 1.27
C TYR A 77 -6.66 -8.92 0.70
N THR A 78 -7.53 -8.23 1.44
CA THR A 78 -7.97 -6.89 1.05
C THR A 78 -6.81 -5.88 1.06
N LYS A 79 -5.93 -5.98 2.06
CA LYS A 79 -4.71 -5.17 2.11
C LYS A 79 -3.77 -5.48 0.95
N MET A 80 -3.61 -6.74 0.56
CA MET A 80 -2.81 -7.10 -0.63
C MET A 80 -3.41 -6.48 -1.89
N SER A 81 -4.72 -6.52 -2.07
CA SER A 81 -5.39 -5.86 -3.21
C SER A 81 -5.11 -4.34 -3.23
N ASN A 82 -5.14 -3.69 -2.06
CA ASN A 82 -4.77 -2.28 -1.92
C ASN A 82 -3.30 -2.03 -2.33
N GLN A 83 -2.36 -2.87 -1.87
CA GLN A 83 -0.94 -2.71 -2.18
C GLN A 83 -0.63 -2.95 -3.66
N ILE A 84 -1.29 -3.92 -4.30
CA ILE A 84 -1.19 -4.18 -5.74
C ILE A 84 -1.62 -2.93 -6.53
N ALA A 85 -2.75 -2.33 -6.18
CA ALA A 85 -3.26 -1.13 -6.84
C ALA A 85 -2.29 0.06 -6.67
N ILE A 86 -1.77 0.27 -5.46
CA ILE A 86 -0.82 1.36 -5.17
C ILE A 86 0.49 1.16 -5.94
N ALA A 87 1.00 -0.07 -6.02
CA ALA A 87 2.26 -0.38 -6.70
C ALA A 87 2.22 0.04 -8.17
N SER A 88 1.24 -0.45 -8.92
CA SER A 88 1.06 -0.10 -10.33
C SER A 88 0.76 1.39 -10.53
N ASN A 89 -0.02 2.00 -9.61
CA ASN A 89 -0.35 3.41 -9.69
C ASN A 89 0.87 4.30 -9.47
N MET A 90 1.73 4.01 -8.48
CA MET A 90 2.92 4.81 -8.22
C MET A 90 3.94 4.71 -9.34
N MET A 91 4.12 3.52 -9.93
CA MET A 91 4.93 3.32 -11.11
C MET A 91 4.42 4.19 -12.27
N GLY A 92 3.12 4.13 -12.59
CA GLY A 92 2.53 4.95 -13.64
C GLY A 92 2.63 6.46 -13.39
N VAL A 93 2.55 6.91 -12.13
CA VAL A 93 2.78 8.31 -11.77
C VAL A 93 4.23 8.73 -12.08
N CYS A 94 5.21 7.92 -11.70
CA CYS A 94 6.62 8.21 -11.97
C CYS A 94 6.90 8.23 -13.47
N GLU A 95 6.41 7.25 -14.24
CA GLU A 95 6.56 7.22 -15.70
C GLU A 95 5.93 8.43 -16.36
N ALA A 96 4.71 8.82 -15.96
CA ALA A 96 4.02 9.96 -16.54
C ALA A 96 4.77 11.27 -16.30
N LEU A 97 5.26 11.52 -15.08
CA LEU A 97 6.02 12.73 -14.76
C LEU A 97 7.38 12.74 -15.44
N TRP A 98 8.06 11.59 -15.50
CA TRP A 98 9.30 11.43 -16.24
C TRP A 98 9.12 11.67 -17.74
N TYR A 99 8.09 11.08 -18.34
CA TYR A 99 7.74 11.33 -19.76
C TYR A 99 7.49 12.80 -20.03
N ALA A 100 6.73 13.48 -19.17
CA ALA A 100 6.43 14.91 -19.30
C ALA A 100 7.73 15.74 -19.28
N GLU A 101 8.63 15.46 -18.35
CA GLU A 101 9.93 16.15 -18.25
C GLU A 101 10.77 15.95 -19.53
N ARG A 102 10.88 14.70 -19.98
CA ARG A 102 11.65 14.37 -21.20
C ARG A 102 11.05 14.93 -22.49
N SER A 103 9.75 15.18 -22.51
CA SER A 103 9.05 15.82 -23.61
C SER A 103 9.22 17.34 -23.63
N GLY A 104 9.86 17.93 -22.61
CA GLY A 104 10.03 19.39 -22.50
C GLY A 104 8.76 20.11 -22.00
N LEU A 105 7.79 19.37 -21.42
CA LEU A 105 6.60 19.96 -20.82
C LEU A 105 6.92 20.54 -19.42
N ASP A 106 6.15 21.55 -19.02
CA ASP A 106 6.15 21.97 -17.61
C ASP A 106 5.45 20.91 -16.75
N VAL A 107 6.26 20.16 -16.01
CA VAL A 107 5.79 19.00 -15.22
C VAL A 107 4.73 19.40 -14.20
N LYS A 108 4.80 20.62 -13.65
CA LYS A 108 3.80 21.13 -12.72
C LYS A 108 2.44 21.29 -13.39
N SER A 109 2.41 21.94 -14.55
CA SER A 109 1.18 22.12 -15.34
C SER A 109 0.59 20.77 -15.79
N VAL A 110 1.45 19.82 -16.17
CA VAL A 110 1.01 18.46 -16.48
C VAL A 110 0.37 17.78 -15.28
N LEU A 111 1.04 17.82 -14.11
CA LEU A 111 0.51 17.24 -12.87
C LEU A 111 -0.88 17.81 -12.53
N GLU A 112 -1.05 19.13 -12.60
CA GLU A 112 -2.33 19.79 -12.36
C GLU A 112 -3.41 19.35 -13.35
N ALA A 113 -3.08 19.30 -14.64
CA ALA A 113 -4.03 18.92 -15.69
C ALA A 113 -4.52 17.47 -15.57
N ILE A 114 -3.58 16.51 -15.37
CA ILE A 114 -3.95 15.09 -15.33
C ILE A 114 -4.57 14.67 -13.99
N SER A 115 -4.29 15.40 -12.90
CA SER A 115 -4.90 15.13 -11.59
C SER A 115 -6.41 15.35 -11.57
N ALA A 116 -6.92 16.26 -12.39
CA ALA A 116 -8.34 16.56 -12.49
C ALA A 116 -9.12 15.58 -13.40
N GLY A 117 -8.41 14.77 -14.17
CA GLY A 117 -8.98 13.82 -15.15
C GLY A 117 -8.99 12.38 -14.70
N ALA A 118 -9.15 11.47 -15.64
CA ALA A 118 -9.21 10.03 -15.42
C ALA A 118 -7.92 9.43 -14.81
N ALA A 119 -6.78 10.11 -14.95
CA ALA A 119 -5.51 9.71 -14.34
C ALA A 119 -5.43 10.06 -12.84
N GLY A 120 -6.40 10.82 -12.31
CA GLY A 120 -6.43 11.26 -10.92
C GLY A 120 -6.36 10.10 -9.94
N SER A 121 -5.51 10.21 -8.92
CA SER A 121 -5.31 9.20 -7.90
C SER A 121 -4.76 9.81 -6.61
N ALA A 122 -4.88 9.08 -5.51
CA ALA A 122 -4.28 9.50 -4.23
C ALA A 122 -2.74 9.64 -4.34
N SER A 123 -2.07 8.75 -5.09
CA SER A 123 -0.63 8.86 -5.33
C SER A 123 -0.29 10.10 -6.13
N LEU A 124 -1.01 10.36 -7.23
CA LEU A 124 -0.77 11.54 -8.06
C LEU A 124 -1.01 12.84 -7.28
N ALA A 125 -2.12 12.92 -6.54
CA ALA A 125 -2.51 14.13 -5.80
C ALA A 125 -1.59 14.45 -4.60
N ASN A 126 -1.16 13.42 -3.85
CA ASN A 126 -0.40 13.62 -2.61
C ASN A 126 1.11 13.48 -2.81
N LEU A 127 1.55 12.59 -3.69
CA LEU A 127 2.98 12.28 -3.89
C LEU A 127 3.56 13.00 -5.11
N GLY A 128 2.78 13.27 -6.16
CA GLY A 128 3.22 14.05 -7.32
C GLY A 128 3.83 15.41 -6.94
N PRO A 129 3.18 16.26 -6.12
CA PRO A 129 3.78 17.52 -5.68
C PRO A 129 5.07 17.33 -4.87
N ARG A 130 5.23 16.20 -4.18
CA ARG A 130 6.45 15.88 -3.43
C ARG A 130 7.60 15.51 -4.35
N ILE A 131 7.32 14.74 -5.41
CA ILE A 131 8.29 14.44 -6.46
C ILE A 131 8.86 15.72 -7.05
N LEU A 132 8.00 16.70 -7.41
CA LEU A 132 8.41 17.98 -7.99
C LEU A 132 9.34 18.78 -7.05
N ARG A 133 9.17 18.64 -5.75
CA ARG A 133 10.03 19.28 -4.73
C ARG A 133 11.23 18.43 -4.31
N LYS A 134 11.41 17.26 -4.92
CA LYS A 134 12.44 16.28 -4.52
C LYS A 134 12.33 15.89 -3.04
N ASP A 135 11.11 15.87 -2.51
CA ASP A 135 10.80 15.46 -1.14
C ASP A 135 10.51 13.96 -1.12
N TYR A 136 11.50 13.18 -0.77
CA TYR A 136 11.44 11.71 -0.66
C TYR A 136 11.31 11.23 0.79
N ALA A 137 11.05 12.13 1.75
CA ALA A 137 10.80 11.73 3.13
C ALA A 137 9.65 10.72 3.21
N PRO A 138 9.73 9.66 4.02
CA PRO A 138 8.76 8.58 4.00
C PRO A 138 7.47 8.92 4.76
N GLY A 139 6.32 8.85 4.10
CA GLY A 139 5.03 8.56 4.73
C GLY A 139 4.78 7.05 4.76
N PHE A 140 5.35 6.35 3.79
CA PHE A 140 5.43 4.89 3.72
C PHE A 140 6.76 4.48 3.09
N TYR A 141 7.57 3.71 3.83
CA TYR A 141 8.93 3.34 3.44
C TYR A 141 8.97 2.36 2.28
N ILE A 142 9.94 2.53 1.37
CA ILE A 142 10.22 1.60 0.27
C ILE A 142 10.44 0.18 0.78
N LYS A 143 11.27 -0.02 1.82
CA LYS A 143 11.52 -1.35 2.40
C LYS A 143 10.26 -2.07 2.90
N HIS A 144 9.30 -1.33 3.46
CA HIS A 144 8.03 -1.91 3.90
C HIS A 144 7.11 -2.20 2.71
N PHE A 145 7.17 -1.39 1.66
CA PHE A 145 6.41 -1.63 0.45
C PHE A 145 6.92 -2.85 -0.32
N ILE A 146 8.24 -3.04 -0.40
CA ILE A 146 8.86 -4.26 -0.94
C ILE A 146 8.35 -5.50 -0.20
N LYS A 147 8.37 -5.47 1.15
CA LYS A 147 7.81 -6.55 1.97
C LYS A 147 6.35 -6.83 1.61
N ASP A 148 5.52 -5.80 1.50
CA ASP A 148 4.09 -5.95 1.22
C ASP A 148 3.86 -6.54 -0.18
N MET A 149 4.62 -6.10 -1.19
CA MET A 149 4.55 -6.66 -2.55
C MET A 149 4.97 -8.13 -2.60
N LYS A 150 5.98 -8.54 -1.83
CA LYS A 150 6.39 -9.93 -1.70
C LYS A 150 5.27 -10.79 -1.11
N ILE A 151 4.66 -10.36 -0.01
CA ILE A 151 3.50 -11.07 0.58
C ILE A 151 2.36 -11.22 -0.43
N ALA A 152 2.09 -10.18 -1.22
CA ALA A 152 1.06 -10.22 -2.25
C ALA A 152 1.39 -11.21 -3.38
N LEU A 153 2.66 -11.29 -3.79
CA LEU A 153 3.12 -12.25 -4.80
C LEU A 153 3.10 -13.68 -4.27
N ASP A 154 3.53 -13.92 -3.03
CA ASP A 154 3.48 -15.23 -2.39
C ASP A 154 2.03 -15.75 -2.34
N SER A 155 1.09 -14.89 -1.93
CA SER A 155 -0.33 -15.26 -1.90
C SER A 155 -0.93 -15.46 -3.31
N ALA A 156 -0.44 -14.73 -4.32
CA ALA A 156 -0.84 -14.89 -5.72
C ALA A 156 -0.36 -16.24 -6.29
N GLU A 157 0.86 -16.67 -5.93
CA GLU A 157 1.41 -17.97 -6.33
C GLU A 157 0.57 -19.12 -5.79
N GLU A 158 0.15 -19.06 -4.52
CA GLU A 158 -0.76 -20.06 -3.93
C GLU A 158 -2.12 -20.11 -4.61
N MET A 159 -2.63 -18.96 -5.05
CA MET A 159 -3.87 -18.85 -5.84
C MET A 159 -3.67 -19.23 -7.31
N LYS A 160 -2.42 -19.48 -7.76
CA LYS A 160 -2.05 -19.78 -9.16
C LYS A 160 -2.46 -18.67 -10.13
N ILE A 161 -2.32 -17.42 -9.72
CA ILE A 161 -2.56 -16.24 -10.55
C ILE A 161 -1.26 -15.48 -10.79
N ASP A 162 -1.15 -14.84 -11.96
CA ASP A 162 -0.01 -14.01 -12.32
C ASP A 162 -0.34 -12.52 -12.19
N LEU A 163 0.59 -11.75 -11.63
CA LEU A 163 0.46 -10.30 -11.40
C LEU A 163 1.65 -9.56 -12.02
N PRO A 164 1.73 -9.45 -13.36
CA PRO A 164 2.89 -8.93 -14.05
C PRO A 164 3.22 -7.47 -13.67
N GLY A 165 2.21 -6.63 -13.47
CA GLY A 165 2.41 -5.24 -13.03
C GLY A 165 3.02 -5.15 -11.62
N LEU A 166 2.61 -6.02 -10.70
CA LEU A 166 3.18 -6.07 -9.35
C LEU A 166 4.64 -6.59 -9.38
N LYS A 167 4.93 -7.62 -10.19
CA LYS A 167 6.29 -8.13 -10.37
C LYS A 167 7.23 -7.06 -10.90
N LEU A 168 6.79 -6.30 -11.91
CA LEU A 168 7.58 -5.20 -12.46
C LEU A 168 7.80 -4.11 -11.39
N SER A 169 6.75 -3.70 -10.70
CA SER A 169 6.87 -2.69 -9.63
C SER A 169 7.84 -3.14 -8.54
N LEU A 170 7.73 -4.40 -8.08
CA LEU A 170 8.65 -4.95 -7.08
C LEU A 170 10.10 -4.87 -7.55
N LYS A 171 10.38 -5.31 -8.78
CA LYS A 171 11.73 -5.25 -9.36
C LYS A 171 12.31 -3.84 -9.31
N LEU A 172 11.55 -2.81 -9.74
CA LEU A 172 12.02 -1.43 -9.75
C LEU A 172 12.32 -0.91 -8.33
N TYR A 173 11.48 -1.26 -7.36
CA TYR A 173 11.71 -0.88 -5.96
C TYR A 173 12.90 -1.63 -5.33
N GLU A 174 13.14 -2.89 -5.67
CA GLU A 174 14.31 -3.63 -5.21
C GLU A 174 15.60 -3.04 -5.75
N GLU A 175 15.67 -2.76 -7.06
CA GLU A 175 16.82 -2.09 -7.68
C GLU A 175 17.09 -0.71 -7.06
N LEU A 176 16.05 0.05 -6.72
CA LEU A 176 16.20 1.33 -6.02
C LEU A 176 16.69 1.14 -4.58
N ALA A 177 16.20 0.14 -3.87
CA ALA A 177 16.63 -0.18 -2.51
C ALA A 177 18.10 -0.62 -2.46
N GLU A 178 18.58 -1.41 -3.45
CA GLU A 178 19.99 -1.81 -3.57
C GLU A 178 20.94 -0.61 -3.75
N LYS A 179 20.42 0.51 -4.25
CA LYS A 179 21.15 1.80 -4.36
C LYS A 179 21.11 2.64 -3.08
N GLY A 180 20.52 2.16 -2.00
CA GLY A 180 20.48 2.80 -0.69
C GLY A 180 19.24 3.63 -0.38
N HIS A 181 18.20 3.56 -1.21
CA HIS A 181 16.96 4.34 -1.05
C HIS A 181 15.86 3.63 -0.26
N GLU A 182 16.15 2.50 0.40
CA GLU A 182 15.17 1.68 1.12
C GLU A 182 14.45 2.41 2.27
N ASN A 183 15.07 3.47 2.80
CA ASN A 183 14.52 4.28 3.88
C ASN A 183 13.77 5.54 3.40
N GLU A 184 13.62 5.72 2.11
CA GLU A 184 12.82 6.78 1.52
C GLU A 184 11.35 6.39 1.38
N GLY A 185 10.51 7.37 1.03
CA GLY A 185 9.11 7.19 0.70
C GLY A 185 8.92 6.57 -0.69
N THR A 186 7.78 5.92 -0.90
CA THR A 186 7.47 5.21 -2.16
C THR A 186 7.53 6.12 -3.40
N GLN A 187 7.35 7.43 -3.27
CA GLN A 187 7.53 8.40 -4.35
C GLN A 187 9.00 8.54 -4.80
N GLY A 188 9.94 8.07 -4.00
CA GLY A 188 11.36 7.98 -4.36
C GLY A 188 11.61 7.13 -5.61
N LEU A 189 10.63 6.31 -6.03
CA LEU A 189 10.72 5.52 -7.26
C LEU A 189 11.06 6.35 -8.50
N ILE A 190 10.72 7.64 -8.52
CA ILE A 190 11.10 8.53 -9.63
C ILE A 190 12.62 8.59 -9.86
N GLN A 191 13.42 8.41 -8.82
CA GLN A 191 14.88 8.45 -8.92
C GLN A 191 15.42 7.30 -9.78
N TRP A 192 14.76 6.15 -9.76
CA TRP A 192 15.09 5.03 -10.64
C TRP A 192 15.03 5.45 -12.13
N TYR A 193 14.02 6.25 -12.50
CA TYR A 193 13.86 6.76 -13.87
C TYR A 193 14.91 7.85 -14.21
N TYR A 194 15.24 8.71 -13.26
CA TYR A 194 16.26 9.76 -13.47
C TYR A 194 17.66 9.17 -13.71
N GLU A 195 17.96 8.01 -13.17
CA GLU A 195 19.24 7.34 -13.34
C GLU A 195 19.39 6.56 -14.67
N GLN A 196 18.35 6.52 -15.49
CA GLN A 196 18.37 5.84 -16.81
C GLN A 196 19.10 6.67 -17.90
N VAL A 197 19.53 7.90 -17.61
CA VAL A 197 20.05 8.86 -18.62
C VAL A 197 21.50 9.24 -18.33
#